data_22f68a990b96afa4a09695bf51d2bc06
#
_entry.id   22f68a990b96afa4a09695bf51d2bc06
#
_cell.length_a   1.000
_cell.length_b   1.000
_cell.length_c   1.000
_cell.angle_alpha   90.00
_cell.angle_beta   90.00
_cell.angle_gamma   90.00
#
_symmetry.space_group_name_H-M   'P 1'
#
loop_
_entity.id
_entity.type
_entity.pdbx_description
1 polymer ?
#
loop_
_entity_poly.entity_id
_entity_poly.type
_entity_poly.pdbx_seq_one_letter_code
_entity_poly.pdbx_strand_id
1 'polypeptide(L)'
;MLRIWEELDRLENLFLELLDDPYKKEVLLYPICYCQQVRRSGEFELPLERILYCAEKPYKLVGGDWRDIFLELGIFYVKAPNGEIFQGKDILKIKDKEKLKVGIINSYREDFYGFYTKLLKYWSVLSSKSFYGNNPNPETSTRMLVLTFNEKLYKESKYYAELLCARYPEEKNFFEAIKLLAEFYTEDEKESKDKLRKVLKLLKNLENFYSVDVVKLRKDIEKLINGNVKPITISFIKEKRKKRRGLFSRIWNFIKSLGGKRWSSASSEADYYYFIETLLRKPKRQPTMN
;
A
#
# COMPACT_ATOMS: atom_id res chain seq x y z
N MET A 1 18.52 11.52 -0.94
CA MET A 1 17.42 12.12 -1.73
C MET A 1 16.97 11.03 -2.69
N LEU A 2 15.74 10.53 -2.55
CA LEU A 2 15.18 9.52 -3.45
C LEU A 2 15.01 10.13 -4.85
N ARG A 3 15.28 9.34 -5.88
CA ARG A 3 15.09 9.75 -7.27
C ARG A 3 13.58 9.85 -7.52
N ILE A 4 13.11 11.00 -7.98
CA ILE A 4 11.73 11.14 -8.44
C ILE A 4 11.66 10.58 -9.86
N TRP A 5 10.81 9.59 -10.08
CA TRP A 5 10.56 9.04 -11.42
C TRP A 5 9.43 9.83 -12.08
N GLU A 6 9.70 10.40 -13.24
CA GLU A 6 8.72 11.16 -14.02
C GLU A 6 7.52 10.31 -14.45
N GLU A 7 7.72 9.00 -14.61
CA GLU A 7 6.66 8.05 -14.95
C GLU A 7 5.71 7.71 -13.79
N LEU A 8 6.10 8.06 -12.57
CA LEU A 8 5.28 7.88 -11.37
C LEU A 8 4.56 9.18 -11.02
N ASP A 9 3.31 9.07 -10.62
CA ASP A 9 2.62 10.20 -10.03
C ASP A 9 3.18 10.54 -8.64
N ARG A 10 2.72 11.67 -8.07
CA ARG A 10 3.24 12.12 -6.79
C ARG A 10 2.95 11.15 -5.65
N LEU A 11 1.77 10.54 -5.65
CA LEU A 11 1.38 9.55 -4.63
C LEU A 11 2.18 8.25 -4.75
N GLU A 12 2.47 7.82 -5.98
CA GLU A 12 3.33 6.66 -6.25
C GLU A 12 4.76 6.91 -5.76
N ASN A 13 5.32 8.08 -6.06
CA ASN A 13 6.63 8.48 -5.54
C ASN A 13 6.64 8.54 -4.00
N LEU A 14 5.62 9.14 -3.38
CA LEU A 14 5.48 9.17 -1.93
C LEU A 14 5.40 7.76 -1.34
N PHE A 15 4.68 6.83 -1.98
CA PHE A 15 4.64 5.45 -1.51
C PHE A 15 6.04 4.81 -1.50
N LEU A 16 6.87 5.04 -2.53
CA LEU A 16 8.24 4.52 -2.54
C LEU A 16 9.09 5.12 -1.40
N GLU A 17 8.90 6.39 -1.07
CA GLU A 17 9.56 7.01 0.09
C GLU A 17 9.11 6.38 1.40
N LEU A 18 7.80 6.10 1.54
CA LEU A 18 7.23 5.45 2.70
C LEU A 18 7.66 3.97 2.86
N LEU A 19 8.09 3.29 1.80
CA LEU A 19 8.69 1.97 1.91
C LEU A 19 10.02 2.00 2.67
N ASP A 20 10.73 3.11 2.63
CA ASP A 20 11.97 3.33 3.38
C ASP A 20 11.73 3.94 4.76
N ASP A 21 10.67 4.73 4.94
CA ASP A 21 10.29 5.36 6.21
C ASP A 21 8.79 5.15 6.54
N PRO A 22 8.41 3.91 6.90
CA PRO A 22 7.00 3.57 7.13
C PRO A 22 6.39 4.20 8.38
N TYR A 23 7.19 4.88 9.21
CA TYR A 23 6.67 5.64 10.35
C TYR A 23 5.85 6.86 9.94
N LYS A 24 6.02 7.32 8.71
CA LYS A 24 5.25 8.44 8.13
C LYS A 24 3.97 7.99 7.39
N LYS A 25 3.65 6.71 7.38
CA LYS A 25 2.48 6.17 6.65
C LYS A 25 1.14 6.82 7.01
N GLU A 26 1.05 7.42 8.19
CA GLU A 26 -0.16 8.08 8.68
C GLU A 26 -0.63 9.20 7.75
N VAL A 27 0.23 9.78 6.91
CA VAL A 27 -0.16 10.75 5.88
C VAL A 27 -1.20 10.17 4.90
N LEU A 28 -1.19 8.85 4.68
CA LEU A 28 -2.18 8.16 3.85
C LEU A 28 -3.58 8.09 4.47
N LEU A 29 -3.72 8.38 5.77
CA LEU A 29 -5.05 8.40 6.41
C LEU A 29 -5.92 9.52 5.87
N TYR A 30 -5.34 10.65 5.45
CA TYR A 30 -6.11 11.75 4.89
C TYR A 30 -6.85 11.36 3.61
N PRO A 31 -6.19 10.82 2.57
CA PRO A 31 -6.89 10.36 1.38
C PRO A 31 -7.78 9.14 1.64
N ILE A 32 -7.41 8.22 2.54
CA ILE A 32 -8.27 7.09 2.91
C ILE A 32 -9.55 7.59 3.57
N CYS A 33 -9.46 8.51 4.54
CA CYS A 33 -10.61 9.12 5.20
C CYS A 33 -11.50 9.89 4.21
N TYR A 34 -10.88 10.64 3.29
CA TYR A 34 -11.59 11.32 2.22
C TYR A 34 -12.40 10.32 1.38
N CYS A 35 -11.77 9.28 0.86
CA CYS A 35 -12.45 8.27 0.05
C CYS A 35 -13.59 7.58 0.80
N GLN A 36 -13.43 7.29 2.09
CA GLN A 36 -14.49 6.72 2.91
C GLN A 36 -15.70 7.65 3.05
N GLN A 37 -15.46 8.95 3.20
CA GLN A 37 -16.53 9.94 3.31
C GLN A 37 -17.23 10.14 1.97
N VAL A 38 -16.50 10.20 0.84
CA VAL A 38 -17.08 10.23 -0.51
C VAL A 38 -17.99 9.04 -0.75
N ARG A 39 -17.55 7.82 -0.41
CA ARG A 39 -18.37 6.59 -0.54
C ARG A 39 -19.66 6.64 0.29
N ARG A 40 -19.65 7.34 1.41
CA ARG A 40 -20.85 7.45 2.29
C ARG A 40 -21.81 8.53 1.85
N SER A 41 -21.30 9.66 1.36
CA SER A 41 -22.12 10.83 1.01
C SER A 41 -22.49 10.88 -0.47
N GLY A 42 -21.67 10.29 -1.34
CA GLY A 42 -21.74 10.49 -2.80
C GLY A 42 -21.15 11.83 -3.26
N GLU A 43 -20.68 12.67 -2.34
CA GLU A 43 -20.17 14.01 -2.63
C GLU A 43 -18.65 14.01 -2.72
N PHE A 44 -18.09 14.67 -3.76
CA PHE A 44 -16.65 14.82 -3.95
C PHE A 44 -16.07 16.10 -3.33
N GLU A 45 -16.90 17.06 -2.94
CA GLU A 45 -16.48 18.22 -2.16
C GLU A 45 -17.00 18.09 -0.71
N LEU A 46 -16.09 17.79 0.19
CA LEU A 46 -16.40 17.47 1.59
C LEU A 46 -15.90 18.58 2.53
N PRO A 47 -16.56 18.82 3.67
CA PRO A 47 -16.04 19.74 4.69
C PRO A 47 -14.64 19.29 5.14
N LEU A 48 -13.65 20.21 5.07
CA LEU A 48 -12.27 19.93 5.46
C LEU A 48 -12.17 19.40 6.89
N GLU A 49 -12.88 19.99 7.83
CA GLU A 49 -12.90 19.57 9.23
C GLU A 49 -13.29 18.09 9.42
N ARG A 50 -14.19 17.59 8.57
CA ARG A 50 -14.60 16.17 8.63
C ARG A 50 -13.44 15.24 8.27
N ILE A 51 -12.61 15.62 7.30
CA ILE A 51 -11.46 14.84 6.86
C ILE A 51 -10.37 14.90 7.93
N LEU A 52 -10.05 16.09 8.43
CA LEU A 52 -9.08 16.27 9.50
C LEU A 52 -9.47 15.48 10.74
N TYR A 53 -10.73 15.60 11.18
CA TYR A 53 -11.23 14.83 12.33
C TYR A 53 -11.10 13.31 12.15
N CYS A 54 -11.39 12.80 10.94
CA CYS A 54 -11.27 11.39 10.62
C CYS A 54 -9.81 10.92 10.64
N ALA A 55 -8.91 11.68 10.03
CA ALA A 55 -7.50 11.30 9.89
C ALA A 55 -6.69 11.49 11.18
N GLU A 56 -6.89 12.58 11.90
CA GLU A 56 -6.07 12.95 13.07
C GLU A 56 -6.50 12.24 14.36
N LYS A 57 -7.81 12.03 14.56
CA LYS A 57 -8.34 11.49 15.82
C LYS A 57 -7.87 10.09 16.18
N PRO A 58 -7.74 9.11 15.26
CA PRO A 58 -7.33 7.73 15.60
C PRO A 58 -5.89 7.65 16.11
N TYR A 59 -5.00 8.48 15.62
CA TYR A 59 -3.56 8.29 15.75
C TYR A 59 -2.86 9.40 16.52
N LYS A 60 -3.57 10.47 16.96
CA LYS A 60 -2.96 11.65 17.58
C LYS A 60 -1.72 12.04 16.76
N LEU A 61 -1.94 12.30 15.46
CA LEU A 61 -0.84 12.67 14.57
C LEU A 61 -0.04 13.79 15.22
N VAL A 62 1.19 13.46 15.55
CA VAL A 62 2.07 14.32 16.30
C VAL A 62 2.53 15.41 15.34
N GLY A 63 1.88 16.59 15.45
CA GLY A 63 2.52 17.85 15.13
C GLY A 63 2.74 18.20 13.66
N GLY A 64 1.95 17.72 12.70
CA GLY A 64 2.01 18.20 11.32
C GLY A 64 0.89 19.21 11.01
N ASP A 65 1.21 20.27 10.29
CA ASP A 65 0.18 21.12 9.70
C ASP A 65 -0.48 20.34 8.54
N TRP A 66 -1.81 20.27 8.54
CA TRP A 66 -2.54 19.59 7.46
C TRP A 66 -2.22 20.15 6.07
N ARG A 67 -1.84 21.44 6.00
CA ARG A 67 -1.45 22.10 4.76
C ARG A 67 -0.17 21.52 4.17
N ASP A 68 0.81 21.25 5.02
CA ASP A 68 2.05 20.59 4.62
C ASP A 68 1.79 19.16 4.14
N ILE A 69 0.92 18.43 4.84
CA ILE A 69 0.52 17.09 4.45
C ILE A 69 -0.22 17.08 3.10
N PHE A 70 -1.13 18.03 2.87
CA PHE A 70 -1.85 18.14 1.60
C PHE A 70 -0.92 18.53 0.45
N LEU A 71 0.06 19.41 0.74
CA LEU A 71 1.11 19.75 -0.21
C LEU A 71 1.99 18.55 -0.55
N GLU A 72 2.38 17.75 0.46
CA GLU A 72 3.18 16.54 0.28
C GLU A 72 2.42 15.48 -0.54
N LEU A 73 1.17 15.22 -0.21
CA LEU A 73 0.30 14.31 -0.95
C LEU A 73 0.06 14.78 -2.40
N GLY A 74 -0.14 16.10 -2.62
CA GLY A 74 -0.30 16.70 -3.94
C GLY A 74 -1.56 16.30 -4.71
N ILE A 75 -2.53 15.65 -4.04
CA ILE A 75 -3.76 15.12 -4.66
C ILE A 75 -5.00 15.93 -4.32
N PHE A 76 -4.91 16.82 -3.33
CA PHE A 76 -6.03 17.61 -2.84
C PHE A 76 -6.05 19.01 -3.41
N TYR A 77 -7.26 19.53 -3.56
CA TYR A 77 -7.53 20.96 -3.61
C TYR A 77 -8.44 21.37 -2.45
N VAL A 78 -8.37 22.62 -2.06
CA VAL A 78 -9.21 23.22 -1.02
C VAL A 78 -9.99 24.37 -1.63
N LYS A 79 -11.30 24.40 -1.38
CA LYS A 79 -12.22 25.41 -1.89
C LYS A 79 -12.77 26.25 -0.75
N ALA A 80 -12.59 27.57 -0.86
CA ALA A 80 -13.14 28.52 0.09
C ALA A 80 -14.64 28.79 -0.16
N PRO A 81 -15.36 29.36 0.80
CA PRO A 81 -16.78 29.71 0.66
C PRO A 81 -17.08 30.69 -0.47
N ASN A 82 -16.13 31.54 -0.82
CA ASN A 82 -16.22 32.46 -1.96
C ASN A 82 -16.02 31.80 -3.32
N GLY A 83 -15.75 30.48 -3.34
CA GLY A 83 -15.49 29.72 -4.55
C GLY A 83 -14.02 29.64 -4.98
N GLU A 84 -13.12 30.35 -4.30
CA GLU A 84 -11.68 30.31 -4.57
C GLU A 84 -11.11 28.91 -4.32
N ILE A 85 -10.25 28.43 -5.24
CA ILE A 85 -9.63 27.10 -5.18
C ILE A 85 -8.13 27.26 -4.92
N PHE A 86 -7.65 26.58 -3.87
CA PHE A 86 -6.25 26.50 -3.49
C PHE A 86 -5.71 25.11 -3.82
N GLN A 87 -4.60 25.04 -4.56
CA GLN A 87 -3.95 23.81 -4.93
C GLN A 87 -2.43 23.92 -4.85
N GLY A 88 -1.74 22.82 -4.56
CA GLY A 88 -0.29 22.80 -4.42
C GLY A 88 0.17 23.82 -3.35
N LYS A 89 1.14 24.65 -3.67
CA LYS A 89 1.71 25.65 -2.73
C LYS A 89 0.71 26.71 -2.24
N ASP A 90 -0.37 26.93 -2.97
CA ASP A 90 -1.38 27.91 -2.56
C ASP A 90 -2.14 27.48 -1.32
N ILE A 91 -2.20 26.17 -1.03
CA ILE A 91 -2.80 25.61 0.20
C ILE A 91 -2.12 26.22 1.45
N LEU A 92 -0.82 26.53 1.39
CA LEU A 92 -0.09 27.13 2.50
C LEU A 92 -0.53 28.56 2.84
N LYS A 93 -1.20 29.25 1.91
CA LYS A 93 -1.72 30.61 2.10
C LYS A 93 -3.02 30.66 2.92
N ILE A 94 -3.66 29.51 3.10
CA ILE A 94 -4.94 29.41 3.83
C ILE A 94 -4.69 29.70 5.31
N LYS A 95 -5.33 30.74 5.83
CA LYS A 95 -5.21 31.16 7.24
C LYS A 95 -6.34 30.62 8.11
N ASP A 96 -7.54 30.50 7.57
CA ASP A 96 -8.74 30.09 8.28
C ASP A 96 -9.24 28.74 7.75
N LYS A 97 -9.66 27.87 8.67
CA LYS A 97 -10.22 26.55 8.34
C LYS A 97 -11.74 26.56 8.17
N GLU A 98 -12.40 27.63 8.57
CA GLU A 98 -13.86 27.67 8.66
C GLU A 98 -14.52 27.51 7.29
N LYS A 99 -15.48 26.58 7.20
CA LYS A 99 -16.32 26.34 6.02
C LYS A 99 -15.56 25.95 4.74
N LEU A 100 -14.28 25.58 4.86
CA LEU A 100 -13.52 25.08 3.71
C LEU A 100 -14.04 23.71 3.29
N LYS A 101 -14.03 23.47 1.98
CA LYS A 101 -14.26 22.15 1.38
C LYS A 101 -12.98 21.62 0.78
N VAL A 102 -12.82 20.30 0.81
CA VAL A 102 -11.72 19.59 0.18
C VAL A 102 -12.23 18.65 -0.89
N GLY A 103 -11.54 18.61 -2.01
CA GLY A 103 -11.75 17.67 -3.09
C GLY A 103 -10.44 17.09 -3.59
N ILE A 104 -10.50 16.07 -4.43
CA ILE A 104 -9.34 15.52 -5.13
C ILE A 104 -9.30 16.03 -6.58
N ILE A 105 -8.08 16.15 -7.13
CA ILE A 105 -7.87 16.56 -8.52
C ILE A 105 -8.49 15.54 -9.49
N ASN A 106 -8.86 15.99 -10.68
CA ASN A 106 -9.65 15.23 -11.64
C ASN A 106 -9.03 13.88 -12.01
N SER A 107 -7.71 13.80 -12.16
CA SER A 107 -7.01 12.55 -12.50
C SER A 107 -7.28 11.39 -11.53
N TYR A 108 -7.48 11.67 -10.24
CA TYR A 108 -7.85 10.65 -9.24
C TYR A 108 -9.37 10.50 -9.08
N ARG A 109 -10.14 11.50 -9.50
CA ARG A 109 -11.60 11.45 -9.45
C ARG A 109 -12.19 10.56 -10.54
N GLU A 110 -11.59 10.56 -11.74
CA GLU A 110 -12.05 9.77 -12.88
C GLU A 110 -12.01 8.26 -12.60
N ASP A 111 -10.96 7.78 -11.93
CA ASP A 111 -10.88 6.39 -11.44
C ASP A 111 -10.87 6.33 -9.90
N PHE A 112 -11.92 6.87 -9.30
CA PHE A 112 -12.02 6.97 -7.84
C PHE A 112 -11.90 5.62 -7.13
N TYR A 113 -12.51 4.57 -7.65
CA TYR A 113 -12.46 3.25 -7.01
C TYR A 113 -11.10 2.58 -7.15
N GLY A 114 -10.45 2.71 -8.31
CA GLY A 114 -9.07 2.26 -8.51
C GLY A 114 -8.11 3.00 -7.59
N PHE A 115 -8.25 4.32 -7.50
CA PHE A 115 -7.49 5.16 -6.58
C PHE A 115 -7.65 4.73 -5.11
N TYR A 116 -8.90 4.55 -4.65
CA TYR A 116 -9.16 4.11 -3.28
C TYR A 116 -8.59 2.71 -3.00
N THR A 117 -8.76 1.78 -3.95
CA THR A 117 -8.16 0.44 -3.88
C THR A 117 -6.65 0.52 -3.72
N LYS A 118 -5.99 1.36 -4.52
CA LYS A 118 -4.55 1.57 -4.50
C LYS A 118 -4.07 2.10 -3.15
N LEU A 119 -4.77 3.08 -2.57
CA LEU A 119 -4.48 3.60 -1.22
C LEU A 119 -4.55 2.51 -0.14
N LEU A 120 -5.58 1.65 -0.20
CA LEU A 120 -5.73 0.56 0.75
C LEU A 120 -4.62 -0.49 0.64
N LYS A 121 -4.16 -0.77 -0.59
CA LYS A 121 -2.98 -1.63 -0.82
C LYS A 121 -1.71 -1.01 -0.24
N TYR A 122 -1.49 0.29 -0.46
CA TYR A 122 -0.37 1.01 0.15
C TYR A 122 -0.39 0.90 1.67
N TRP A 123 -1.55 1.17 2.27
CA TRP A 123 -1.73 1.03 3.71
C TRP A 123 -1.47 -0.39 4.21
N SER A 124 -1.92 -1.42 3.48
CA SER A 124 -1.70 -2.84 3.80
C SER A 124 -0.20 -3.17 3.83
N VAL A 125 0.51 -2.81 2.78
CA VAL A 125 1.96 -3.03 2.67
C VAL A 125 2.68 -2.35 3.83
N LEU A 126 2.45 -1.05 4.04
CA LEU A 126 3.13 -0.23 5.06
C LEU A 126 2.75 -0.59 6.50
N SER A 127 1.61 -1.24 6.73
CA SER A 127 1.17 -1.69 8.05
C SER A 127 1.57 -3.14 8.35
N SER A 128 2.28 -3.80 7.45
CA SER A 128 2.73 -5.16 7.68
C SER A 128 3.73 -5.21 8.84
N LYS A 129 3.68 -6.28 9.65
CA LYS A 129 4.59 -6.46 10.80
C LYS A 129 6.07 -6.62 10.42
N SER A 130 6.37 -6.64 9.13
CA SER A 130 7.74 -6.75 8.61
C SER A 130 8.60 -5.51 8.89
N PHE A 131 7.98 -4.41 9.35
CA PHE A 131 8.65 -3.12 9.59
C PHE A 131 9.26 -2.92 10.97
N TYR A 132 9.12 -3.85 11.89
CA TYR A 132 9.64 -3.64 13.24
C TYR A 132 11.15 -3.89 13.32
N GLY A 133 11.93 -3.08 12.61
CA GLY A 133 13.39 -3.03 12.68
C GLY A 133 13.88 -1.64 12.29
N ASN A 134 14.78 -1.10 13.08
CA ASN A 134 15.39 0.21 12.84
C ASN A 134 16.26 0.16 11.59
N ASN A 135 16.01 1.04 10.65
CA ASN A 135 16.69 1.29 9.37
C ASN A 135 16.40 0.28 8.24
N PRO A 136 16.27 0.77 7.00
CA PRO A 136 16.18 -0.08 5.84
C PRO A 136 17.46 -0.90 5.69
N ASN A 137 17.32 -2.21 5.76
CA ASN A 137 18.36 -3.19 5.49
C ASN A 137 17.90 -4.11 4.35
N PRO A 138 18.82 -4.87 3.73
CA PRO A 138 18.48 -5.70 2.58
C PRO A 138 17.33 -6.67 2.85
N GLU A 139 17.25 -7.28 4.04
CA GLU A 139 16.18 -8.21 4.40
C GLU A 139 14.82 -7.51 4.51
N THR A 140 14.74 -6.39 5.22
CA THR A 140 13.51 -5.61 5.37
C THR A 140 13.05 -5.08 4.02
N SER A 141 13.96 -4.52 3.22
CA SER A 141 13.67 -4.02 1.88
C SER A 141 13.19 -5.13 0.94
N THR A 142 13.77 -6.34 1.03
CA THR A 142 13.30 -7.52 0.29
C THR A 142 11.88 -7.88 0.67
N ARG A 143 11.56 -7.90 1.95
CA ARG A 143 10.19 -8.18 2.43
C ARG A 143 9.19 -7.17 1.91
N MET A 144 9.56 -5.88 1.91
CA MET A 144 8.72 -4.81 1.39
C MET A 144 8.48 -4.93 -0.12
N LEU A 145 9.53 -5.20 -0.88
CA LEU A 145 9.41 -5.44 -2.31
C LEU A 145 8.46 -6.60 -2.62
N VAL A 146 8.62 -7.72 -1.91
CA VAL A 146 7.77 -8.91 -2.08
C VAL A 146 6.32 -8.62 -1.70
N LEU A 147 6.06 -7.88 -0.62
CA LEU A 147 4.70 -7.49 -0.23
C LEU A 147 4.06 -6.57 -1.27
N THR A 148 4.82 -5.57 -1.77
CA THR A 148 4.36 -4.66 -2.82
C THR A 148 4.00 -5.44 -4.10
N PHE A 149 4.84 -6.39 -4.51
CA PHE A 149 4.58 -7.25 -5.65
C PHE A 149 3.33 -8.12 -5.44
N ASN A 150 3.18 -8.74 -4.27
CA ASN A 150 2.05 -9.62 -3.96
C ASN A 150 0.71 -8.88 -3.91
N GLU A 151 0.71 -7.59 -3.57
CA GLU A 151 -0.47 -6.71 -3.64
C GLU A 151 -0.77 -6.26 -5.09
N LYS A 152 -0.04 -6.80 -6.09
CA LYS A 152 -0.17 -6.44 -7.51
C LYS A 152 0.11 -4.97 -7.80
N LEU A 153 0.98 -4.35 -7.02
CA LEU A 153 1.51 -3.02 -7.23
C LEU A 153 2.77 -3.14 -8.11
N TYR A 154 2.58 -3.65 -9.33
CA TYR A 154 3.71 -4.06 -10.19
C TYR A 154 4.55 -2.87 -10.66
N LYS A 155 3.90 -1.73 -10.96
CA LYS A 155 4.59 -0.51 -11.34
C LYS A 155 5.50 -0.04 -10.22
N GLU A 156 4.98 0.08 -9.01
CA GLU A 156 5.74 0.47 -7.81
C GLU A 156 6.84 -0.56 -7.48
N SER A 157 6.55 -1.86 -7.66
CA SER A 157 7.53 -2.93 -7.44
C SER A 157 8.71 -2.83 -8.40
N LYS A 158 8.47 -2.49 -9.67
CA LYS A 158 9.52 -2.26 -10.68
C LYS A 158 10.49 -1.17 -10.20
N TYR A 159 9.97 0.00 -9.86
CA TYR A 159 10.80 1.13 -9.45
C TYR A 159 11.48 0.94 -8.10
N TYR A 160 10.80 0.30 -7.15
CA TYR A 160 11.42 -0.03 -5.88
C TYR A 160 12.55 -1.06 -6.06
N ALA A 161 12.35 -2.09 -6.88
CA ALA A 161 13.41 -3.06 -7.21
C ALA A 161 14.60 -2.39 -7.89
N GLU A 162 14.40 -1.44 -8.81
CA GLU A 162 15.46 -0.67 -9.43
C GLU A 162 16.26 0.13 -8.40
N LEU A 163 15.59 0.77 -7.45
CA LEU A 163 16.21 1.49 -6.35
C LEU A 163 17.07 0.54 -5.48
N LEU A 164 16.55 -0.65 -5.18
CA LEU A 164 17.25 -1.65 -4.39
C LEU A 164 18.46 -2.23 -5.13
N CYS A 165 18.40 -2.40 -6.46
CA CYS A 165 19.57 -2.79 -7.26
C CYS A 165 20.73 -1.79 -7.13
N ALA A 166 20.42 -0.49 -7.07
CA ALA A 166 21.44 0.55 -6.90
C ALA A 166 21.96 0.62 -5.45
N ARG A 167 21.08 0.38 -4.47
CA ARG A 167 21.39 0.45 -3.03
C ARG A 167 22.18 -0.76 -2.53
N TYR A 168 21.87 -1.95 -3.05
CA TYR A 168 22.46 -3.23 -2.63
C TYR A 168 23.01 -4.00 -3.84
N PRO A 169 24.17 -3.60 -4.37
CA PRO A 169 24.73 -4.18 -5.60
C PRO A 169 25.06 -5.68 -5.49
N GLU A 170 25.37 -6.17 -4.29
CA GLU A 170 25.67 -7.59 -4.04
C GLU A 170 24.42 -8.48 -4.17
N GLU A 171 23.25 -7.96 -3.85
CA GLU A 171 21.95 -8.63 -3.96
C GLU A 171 21.22 -8.35 -5.28
N LYS A 172 21.86 -7.65 -6.21
CA LYS A 172 21.27 -7.14 -7.45
C LYS A 172 20.52 -8.22 -8.24
N ASN A 173 21.01 -9.44 -8.29
CA ASN A 173 20.41 -10.51 -9.10
C ASN A 173 18.98 -10.81 -8.68
N PHE A 174 18.69 -10.81 -7.38
CA PHE A 174 17.33 -11.03 -6.88
C PHE A 174 16.43 -9.83 -7.20
N PHE A 175 16.88 -8.62 -6.93
CA PHE A 175 16.08 -7.41 -7.19
C PHE A 175 15.80 -7.22 -8.67
N GLU A 176 16.80 -7.45 -9.55
CA GLU A 176 16.60 -7.41 -10.99
C GLU A 176 15.62 -8.49 -11.48
N ALA A 177 15.65 -9.67 -10.88
CA ALA A 177 14.67 -10.72 -11.18
C ALA A 177 13.23 -10.27 -10.84
N ILE A 178 13.02 -9.62 -9.68
CA ILE A 178 11.69 -9.13 -9.31
C ILE A 178 11.28 -7.94 -10.18
N LYS A 179 12.22 -7.06 -10.56
CA LYS A 179 11.97 -5.96 -11.52
C LYS A 179 11.44 -6.52 -12.84
N LEU A 180 12.16 -7.45 -13.46
CA LEU A 180 11.75 -8.08 -14.72
C LEU A 180 10.39 -8.82 -14.60
N LEU A 181 10.15 -9.43 -13.45
CA LEU A 181 8.87 -10.08 -13.18
C LEU A 181 7.73 -9.07 -13.03
N ALA A 182 7.98 -7.91 -12.44
CA ALA A 182 7.00 -6.82 -12.36
C ALA A 182 6.73 -6.21 -13.74
N GLU A 183 7.77 -6.02 -14.56
CA GLU A 183 7.65 -5.57 -15.95
C GLU A 183 6.80 -6.54 -16.79
N PHE A 184 6.97 -7.84 -16.59
CA PHE A 184 6.14 -8.85 -17.27
C PHE A 184 4.63 -8.64 -17.04
N TYR A 185 4.23 -8.14 -15.86
CA TYR A 185 2.82 -7.88 -15.55
C TYR A 185 2.32 -6.48 -15.93
N THR A 186 3.20 -5.58 -16.35
CA THR A 186 2.86 -4.19 -16.72
C THR A 186 2.96 -3.92 -18.21
N GLU A 187 3.67 -4.75 -18.97
CA GLU A 187 3.94 -4.57 -20.38
C GLU A 187 3.18 -5.57 -21.26
N ASP A 188 2.96 -5.24 -22.54
CA ASP A 188 2.23 -6.10 -23.49
C ASP A 188 2.96 -7.41 -23.82
N GLU A 189 2.16 -8.45 -24.13
CA GLU A 189 2.50 -9.88 -24.19
C GLU A 189 3.68 -10.30 -25.10
N LYS A 190 4.14 -9.48 -26.04
CA LYS A 190 5.08 -9.93 -27.09
C LYS A 190 6.50 -10.26 -26.63
N GLU A 191 6.98 -9.65 -25.54
CA GLU A 191 8.35 -9.89 -24.99
C GLU A 191 8.36 -10.76 -23.74
N SER A 192 7.22 -11.27 -23.35
CA SER A 192 6.98 -11.80 -22.01
C SER A 192 7.76 -13.08 -21.66
N LYS A 193 7.91 -14.04 -22.61
CA LYS A 193 8.58 -15.31 -22.30
C LYS A 193 10.08 -15.18 -22.15
N ASP A 194 10.72 -14.29 -22.90
CA ASP A 194 12.15 -14.09 -22.80
C ASP A 194 12.54 -13.36 -21.51
N LYS A 195 11.69 -12.43 -21.04
CA LYS A 195 11.85 -11.82 -19.70
C LYS A 195 11.79 -12.89 -18.60
N LEU A 196 10.82 -13.79 -18.64
CA LEU A 196 10.70 -14.88 -17.67
C LEU A 196 11.91 -15.85 -17.69
N ARG A 197 12.47 -16.14 -18.86
CA ARG A 197 13.71 -16.91 -18.99
C ARG A 197 14.91 -16.19 -18.37
N LYS A 198 15.00 -14.87 -18.54
CA LYS A 198 16.03 -14.04 -17.88
C LYS A 198 15.87 -14.08 -16.35
N VAL A 199 14.63 -13.98 -15.85
CA VAL A 199 14.34 -14.10 -14.41
C VAL A 199 14.83 -15.46 -13.87
N LEU A 200 14.51 -16.59 -14.54
CA LEU A 200 15.00 -17.91 -14.12
C LEU A 200 16.53 -18.00 -14.11
N LYS A 201 17.21 -17.36 -15.08
CA LYS A 201 18.67 -17.32 -15.14
C LYS A 201 19.28 -16.55 -13.95
N LEU A 202 18.69 -15.42 -13.59
CA LEU A 202 19.12 -14.62 -12.42
C LEU A 202 18.93 -15.36 -11.10
N LEU A 203 17.85 -16.14 -10.99
CA LEU A 203 17.51 -16.89 -9.78
C LEU A 203 18.17 -18.28 -9.70
N LYS A 204 18.92 -18.72 -10.73
CA LYS A 204 19.39 -20.12 -10.88
C LYS A 204 20.17 -20.64 -9.67
N ASN A 205 21.04 -19.81 -9.11
CA ASN A 205 21.96 -20.19 -8.03
C ASN A 205 21.43 -19.82 -6.64
N LEU A 206 20.19 -19.32 -6.53
CA LEU A 206 19.55 -18.95 -5.27
C LEU A 206 18.57 -20.04 -4.87
N GLU A 207 18.74 -20.65 -3.70
CA GLU A 207 17.73 -21.53 -3.09
C GLU A 207 16.74 -20.73 -2.28
N ASN A 208 17.28 -19.83 -1.45
CA ASN A 208 16.53 -18.90 -0.62
C ASN A 208 17.19 -17.54 -0.71
N PHE A 209 16.39 -16.50 -0.55
CA PHE A 209 16.90 -15.13 -0.47
C PHE A 209 16.27 -14.44 0.75
N TYR A 210 17.06 -14.30 1.81
CA TYR A 210 16.57 -13.96 3.15
C TYR A 210 15.43 -14.93 3.55
N SER A 211 14.22 -14.42 3.74
CA SER A 211 13.06 -15.22 4.07
C SER A 211 12.22 -15.65 2.85
N VAL A 212 12.67 -15.39 1.62
CA VAL A 212 11.93 -15.72 0.39
C VAL A 212 12.26 -17.13 -0.08
N ASP A 213 11.22 -17.90 -0.42
CA ASP A 213 11.34 -19.24 -1.03
C ASP A 213 11.56 -19.10 -2.55
N VAL A 214 12.83 -18.99 -2.95
CA VAL A 214 13.23 -18.80 -4.36
C VAL A 214 13.02 -20.08 -5.16
N VAL A 215 13.14 -21.27 -4.55
CA VAL A 215 12.89 -22.54 -5.23
C VAL A 215 11.45 -22.63 -5.69
N LYS A 216 10.51 -22.25 -4.82
CA LYS A 216 9.08 -22.19 -5.17
C LYS A 216 8.82 -21.14 -6.25
N LEU A 217 9.43 -19.94 -6.11
CA LEU A 217 9.28 -18.87 -7.09
C LEU A 217 9.71 -19.35 -8.49
N ARG A 218 10.88 -20.01 -8.63
CA ARG A 218 11.33 -20.55 -9.91
C ARG A 218 10.32 -21.54 -10.51
N LYS A 219 9.81 -22.49 -9.71
CA LYS A 219 8.80 -23.45 -10.16
C LYS A 219 7.51 -22.77 -10.65
N ASP A 220 7.09 -21.71 -10.00
CA ASP A 220 5.88 -20.98 -10.40
C ASP A 220 6.11 -20.16 -11.69
N ILE A 221 7.33 -19.64 -11.90
CA ILE A 221 7.73 -19.00 -13.17
C ILE A 221 7.78 -20.03 -14.33
N GLU A 222 8.35 -21.23 -14.08
CA GLU A 222 8.36 -22.31 -15.08
C GLU A 222 6.95 -22.72 -15.51
N LYS A 223 6.01 -22.82 -14.57
CA LYS A 223 4.59 -23.04 -14.89
C LYS A 223 3.99 -21.93 -15.73
N LEU A 224 4.35 -20.67 -15.44
CA LEU A 224 3.88 -19.52 -16.20
C LEU A 224 4.39 -19.54 -17.65
N ILE A 225 5.67 -19.89 -17.87
CA ILE A 225 6.25 -20.08 -19.21
C ILE A 225 5.51 -21.19 -19.97
N ASN A 226 5.07 -22.24 -19.28
CA ASN A 226 4.36 -23.38 -19.83
C ASN A 226 2.84 -23.14 -20.00
N GLY A 227 2.37 -21.90 -19.86
CA GLY A 227 0.99 -21.51 -20.16
C GLY A 227 0.03 -21.49 -18.96
N ASN A 228 0.53 -21.57 -17.73
CA ASN A 228 -0.31 -21.35 -16.56
C ASN A 228 -0.60 -19.85 -16.36
N VAL A 229 -1.86 -19.46 -16.43
CA VAL A 229 -2.30 -18.06 -16.43
C VAL A 229 -2.42 -17.46 -15.01
N LYS A 230 -2.16 -18.24 -13.95
CA LYS A 230 -2.33 -17.72 -12.57
C LYS A 230 -1.21 -16.75 -12.21
N PRO A 231 -1.54 -15.56 -11.66
CA PRO A 231 -0.55 -14.61 -11.19
C PRO A 231 0.37 -15.26 -10.14
N ILE A 232 1.66 -14.96 -10.24
CA ILE A 232 2.65 -15.44 -9.26
C ILE A 232 2.45 -14.70 -7.94
N THR A 233 2.49 -15.46 -6.86
CA THR A 233 2.59 -14.96 -5.49
C THR A 233 3.90 -15.42 -4.88
N ILE A 234 4.77 -14.50 -4.52
CA ILE A 234 6.08 -14.79 -3.94
C ILE A 234 5.89 -15.20 -2.48
N SER A 235 6.34 -16.40 -2.14
CA SER A 235 6.13 -16.97 -0.80
C SER A 235 7.33 -16.72 0.09
N PHE A 236 7.05 -16.45 1.37
CA PHE A 236 8.07 -16.48 2.41
C PHE A 236 8.21 -17.92 2.96
N ILE A 237 9.43 -18.28 3.33
CA ILE A 237 9.71 -19.51 4.04
C ILE A 237 8.95 -19.47 5.36
N LYS A 238 8.14 -20.50 5.60
CA LYS A 238 7.46 -20.60 6.89
C LYS A 238 8.53 -20.87 7.95
N GLU A 239 8.88 -19.85 8.73
CA GLU A 239 9.57 -20.10 9.99
C GLU A 239 8.79 -21.18 10.73
N LYS A 240 9.48 -22.27 11.13
CA LYS A 240 8.89 -23.26 12.04
C LYS A 240 8.60 -22.54 13.35
N ARG A 241 7.46 -21.84 13.40
CA ARG A 241 6.98 -21.21 14.63
C ARG A 241 6.89 -22.33 15.67
N LYS A 242 7.80 -22.36 16.65
CA LYS A 242 7.53 -22.99 17.93
C LYS A 242 6.13 -22.53 18.31
N LYS A 243 5.18 -23.47 18.42
CA LYS A 243 3.76 -23.21 18.69
C LYS A 243 3.62 -22.34 19.95
N ARG A 244 3.73 -21.04 19.83
CA ARG A 244 3.13 -20.09 20.78
C ARG A 244 1.63 -20.07 20.45
N ARG A 245 0.93 -21.11 20.93
CA ARG A 245 -0.52 -21.08 21.12
C ARG A 245 -0.81 -19.90 22.03
N GLY A 246 -1.35 -18.82 21.52
CA GLY A 246 -1.80 -17.86 22.55
C GLY A 246 -2.19 -16.57 21.96
N LEU A 247 -2.39 -15.88 21.17
CA LEU A 247 -3.15 -14.62 20.96
C LEU A 247 -3.94 -14.66 19.64
N PHE A 248 -3.30 -15.11 18.57
CA PHE A 248 -3.94 -15.18 17.26
C PHE A 248 -5.11 -16.19 17.19
N SER A 249 -5.00 -17.32 17.88
CA SER A 249 -6.12 -18.28 17.96
C SER A 249 -7.31 -17.72 18.77
N ARG A 250 -7.05 -16.86 19.75
CA ARG A 250 -8.12 -16.17 20.52
C ARG A 250 -8.79 -15.08 19.69
N ILE A 251 -8.03 -14.30 18.94
CA ILE A 251 -8.58 -13.27 18.03
C ILE A 251 -9.34 -13.95 16.88
N TRP A 252 -8.78 -15.02 16.29
CA TRP A 252 -9.44 -15.77 15.22
C TRP A 252 -10.72 -16.48 15.69
N ASN A 253 -10.72 -17.06 16.89
CA ASN A 253 -11.92 -17.65 17.47
C ASN A 253 -12.94 -16.59 17.90
N PHE A 254 -12.50 -15.42 18.32
CA PHE A 254 -13.37 -14.27 18.59
C PHE A 254 -14.02 -13.75 17.30
N ILE A 255 -13.26 -13.63 16.20
CA ILE A 255 -13.80 -13.27 14.88
C ILE A 255 -14.79 -14.33 14.37
N LYS A 256 -14.50 -15.62 14.57
CA LYS A 256 -15.42 -16.71 14.23
C LYS A 256 -16.69 -16.71 15.08
N SER A 257 -16.63 -16.30 16.33
CA SER A 257 -17.80 -16.23 17.22
C SER A 257 -18.74 -15.05 16.91
N LEU A 258 -18.22 -14.01 16.23
CA LEU A 258 -19.01 -12.84 15.82
C LEU A 258 -19.72 -12.99 14.47
N GLY A 259 -19.43 -14.04 13.72
CA GLY A 259 -19.97 -14.26 12.38
C GLY A 259 -20.22 -15.72 12.07
N GLY A 260 -21.27 -16.29 12.61
CA GLY A 260 -21.75 -17.60 12.18
C GLY A 260 -22.38 -17.55 10.81
N LYS A 261 -21.59 -17.53 9.72
CA LYS A 261 -21.96 -18.03 8.39
C LYS A 261 -20.74 -18.06 7.47
N ARG A 262 -20.41 -19.27 7.02
CA ARG A 262 -19.63 -19.70 5.83
C ARG A 262 -18.77 -18.62 5.14
N TRP A 263 -17.51 -18.61 5.45
CA TRP A 263 -16.48 -18.07 4.57
C TRP A 263 -16.06 -19.19 3.60
N SER A 264 -16.70 -19.25 2.47
CA SER A 264 -16.24 -20.00 1.33
C SER A 264 -15.14 -19.21 0.62
N SER A 265 -14.16 -19.89 0.10
CA SER A 265 -12.89 -19.52 -0.50
C SER A 265 -12.94 -18.57 -1.69
N ALA A 266 -13.56 -17.42 -1.56
CA ALA A 266 -13.47 -16.33 -2.49
C ALA A 266 -13.10 -15.09 -1.69
N SER A 267 -11.79 -14.84 -1.50
CA SER A 267 -11.31 -13.54 -1.05
C SER A 267 -11.58 -12.53 -2.17
N SER A 268 -12.78 -12.00 -2.19
CA SER A 268 -13.12 -10.91 -3.07
C SER A 268 -12.45 -9.64 -2.54
N GLU A 269 -12.15 -8.71 -3.44
CA GLU A 269 -11.70 -7.37 -3.05
C GLU A 269 -12.62 -6.75 -1.98
N ALA A 270 -13.92 -7.08 -1.99
CA ALA A 270 -14.91 -6.66 -1.00
C ALA A 270 -14.56 -7.08 0.44
N ASP A 271 -13.99 -8.28 0.66
CA ASP A 271 -13.62 -8.77 2.00
C ASP A 271 -12.40 -8.03 2.55
N TYR A 272 -11.46 -7.65 1.68
CA TYR A 272 -10.33 -6.82 2.00
C TYR A 272 -10.77 -5.41 2.45
N TYR A 273 -11.69 -4.80 1.71
CA TYR A 273 -12.27 -3.50 2.06
C TYR A 273 -13.01 -3.52 3.40
N TYR A 274 -13.80 -4.57 3.64
CA TYR A 274 -14.53 -4.73 4.89
C TYR A 274 -13.57 -4.88 6.08
N PHE A 275 -12.48 -5.63 5.92
CA PHE A 275 -11.46 -5.82 6.94
C PHE A 275 -10.76 -4.49 7.30
N ILE A 276 -10.33 -3.72 6.30
CA ILE A 276 -9.68 -2.43 6.51
C ILE A 276 -10.66 -1.40 7.10
N GLU A 277 -11.89 -1.34 6.62
CA GLU A 277 -12.91 -0.47 7.22
C GLU A 277 -13.19 -0.84 8.68
N THR A 278 -13.11 -2.11 9.02
CA THR A 278 -13.30 -2.58 10.41
C THR A 278 -12.13 -2.20 11.30
N LEU A 279 -10.89 -2.25 10.77
CA LEU A 279 -9.69 -1.79 11.48
C LEU A 279 -9.70 -0.29 11.75
N LEU A 280 -10.27 0.49 10.84
CA LEU A 280 -10.39 1.95 10.97
C LEU A 280 -11.63 2.39 11.77
N ARG A 281 -12.58 1.47 12.06
CA ARG A 281 -13.71 1.75 12.96
C ARG A 281 -13.23 1.69 14.40
N LYS A 282 -13.42 2.79 15.15
CA LYS A 282 -13.27 2.73 16.62
C LYS A 282 -14.26 1.75 17.23
N PRO A 283 -13.85 0.96 18.24
CA PRO A 283 -14.80 0.29 19.08
C PRO A 283 -15.76 1.34 19.67
N LYS A 284 -17.08 1.13 19.48
CA LYS A 284 -18.10 1.95 20.15
C LYS A 284 -17.82 1.86 21.65
N ARG A 285 -17.53 2.99 22.30
CA ARG A 285 -17.53 3.04 23.77
C ARG A 285 -18.91 2.61 24.22
N GLN A 286 -18.97 1.54 24.99
CA GLN A 286 -20.18 1.23 25.74
C GLN A 286 -20.47 2.44 26.64
N PRO A 287 -21.73 2.91 26.71
CA PRO A 287 -22.09 3.92 27.68
C PRO A 287 -21.80 3.35 29.07
N THR A 288 -20.99 4.05 29.85
CA THR A 288 -20.84 3.79 31.26
C THR A 288 -22.23 4.01 31.88
N MET A 289 -22.84 2.93 32.31
CA MET A 289 -23.99 3.04 33.24
C MET A 289 -23.42 3.62 34.55
N ASN A 290 -23.86 4.83 34.86
CA ASN A 290 -23.86 5.33 36.23
C ASN A 290 -25.11 4.80 36.94
#